data_9787d3950b6f99aea1d7b7febed2f2f0
#
_entry.id   9787d3950b6f99aea1d7b7febed2f2f0
#
_cell.length_a   1.000
_cell.length_b   1.000
_cell.length_c   1.000
_cell.angle_alpha   90.00
_cell.angle_beta   90.00
_cell.angle_gamma   90.00
#
_symmetry.space_group_name_H-M   'P 1'
#
loop_
_entity.id
_entity.type
_entity.pdbx_description
1 polymer ?
#
loop_
_entity_poly.entity_id
_entity_poly.type
_entity_poly.pdbx_seq_one_letter_code
_entity_poly.pdbx_strand_id
1 'polypeptide(L)'
;GGSRETIPLGTAYPPGTYTVQLVDADRVVAAVEQSIQPDIVIRELQLGRNNPEDMFEDAGNFTITSEVIVTVENVGTGPERLIELQFTGDVPRPTPDELSGSGIMAVNRPVRYTELNVGPGETHTLYSGTSPFGPNSDVVSCTPEGTSGQFTVGLEGNVAHGVVEQEYNVTYQGEDLTDCQITIERANE
;
A
#
# COMPACT_ATOMS: atom_id res chain seq x y z
N GLY A 1 25.12 34.09 -1.42
CA GLY A 1 24.60 32.93 -0.69
C GLY A 1 23.11 32.95 -0.73
N GLY A 2 22.50 31.93 -1.35
CA GLY A 2 21.03 31.78 -1.31
C GLY A 2 20.63 31.23 0.05
N SER A 3 19.59 31.76 0.69
CA SER A 3 18.93 31.11 1.80
C SER A 3 17.88 30.13 1.27
N ARG A 4 17.82 28.94 1.84
CA ARG A 4 16.78 27.96 1.58
C ARG A 4 15.82 27.97 2.76
N GLU A 5 14.54 28.18 2.46
CA GLU A 5 13.47 28.05 3.45
C GLU A 5 12.69 26.77 3.13
N THR A 6 12.33 26.01 4.16
CA THR A 6 11.50 24.81 4.01
C THR A 6 10.19 25.05 4.71
N ILE A 7 9.11 24.97 3.97
CA ILE A 7 7.74 25.04 4.50
C ILE A 7 7.24 23.61 4.69
N PRO A 8 7.05 23.13 5.94
CA PRO A 8 6.52 21.80 6.16
C PRO A 8 5.05 21.73 5.72
N LEU A 9 4.72 20.73 4.90
CA LEU A 9 3.37 20.44 4.46
C LEU A 9 2.91 19.12 5.08
N GLY A 10 1.83 19.16 5.86
CA GLY A 10 1.19 17.96 6.39
C GLY A 10 0.26 17.33 5.36
N THR A 11 -0.50 16.32 5.77
CA THR A 11 -1.47 15.59 4.92
C THR A 11 -2.89 16.17 5.01
N ALA A 12 -3.05 17.44 5.43
CA ALA A 12 -4.32 18.15 5.50
C ALA A 12 -4.32 19.34 4.53
N TYR A 13 -4.17 19.06 3.25
CA TYR A 13 -4.18 20.06 2.18
C TYR A 13 -4.98 19.54 0.98
N PRO A 14 -5.66 20.40 0.20
CA PRO A 14 -6.19 20.00 -1.09
C PRO A 14 -5.08 19.91 -2.13
N PRO A 15 -4.98 18.83 -2.94
CA PRO A 15 -4.05 18.77 -4.03
C PRO A 15 -4.30 19.90 -5.04
N GLY A 16 -3.23 20.46 -5.61
CA GLY A 16 -3.36 21.52 -6.60
C GLY A 16 -2.10 22.35 -6.79
N THR A 17 -2.26 23.48 -7.52
CA THR A 17 -1.18 24.44 -7.74
C THR A 17 -1.23 25.54 -6.70
N TYR A 18 -0.10 25.77 -6.05
CA TYR A 18 0.09 26.77 -5.01
C TYR A 18 1.03 27.85 -5.50
N THR A 19 0.72 29.11 -5.17
CA THR A 19 1.62 30.22 -5.40
C THR A 19 2.37 30.54 -4.13
N VAL A 20 3.68 30.33 -4.13
CA VAL A 20 4.58 30.74 -3.03
C VAL A 20 5.14 32.12 -3.33
N GLN A 21 4.95 33.07 -2.43
CA GLN A 21 5.37 34.46 -2.59
C GLN A 21 6.43 34.85 -1.57
N LEU A 22 7.48 35.51 -2.03
CA LEU A 22 8.42 36.22 -1.17
C LEU A 22 7.94 37.65 -1.02
N VAL A 23 7.71 38.08 0.22
CA VAL A 23 7.19 39.42 0.54
C VAL A 23 8.25 40.18 1.33
N ASP A 24 8.56 41.41 0.92
CA ASP A 24 9.41 42.36 1.62
C ASP A 24 8.65 43.67 1.84
N ALA A 25 8.51 44.09 3.12
CA ALA A 25 7.80 45.28 3.53
C ALA A 25 6.41 45.42 2.82
N ASP A 26 5.59 44.39 2.87
CA ASP A 26 4.25 44.27 2.25
C ASP A 26 4.22 44.31 0.71
N ARG A 27 5.40 44.18 0.08
CA ARG A 27 5.52 44.10 -1.38
C ARG A 27 5.99 42.71 -1.81
N VAL A 28 5.27 42.08 -2.74
CA VAL A 28 5.70 40.84 -3.37
C VAL A 28 6.93 41.12 -4.23
N VAL A 29 8.06 40.52 -3.90
CA VAL A 29 9.33 40.68 -4.61
C VAL A 29 9.64 39.49 -5.51
N ALA A 30 9.05 38.33 -5.24
CA ALA A 30 9.10 37.15 -6.11
C ALA A 30 7.88 36.26 -5.87
N ALA A 31 7.49 35.50 -6.89
CA ALA A 31 6.46 34.47 -6.78
C ALA A 31 6.86 33.27 -7.63
N VAL A 32 6.49 32.07 -7.19
CA VAL A 32 6.63 30.81 -7.92
C VAL A 32 5.39 29.95 -7.76
N GLU A 33 4.96 29.33 -8.84
CA GLU A 33 3.89 28.32 -8.80
C GLU A 33 4.50 26.93 -8.58
N GLN A 34 3.88 26.16 -7.70
CA GLN A 34 4.27 24.80 -7.38
C GLN A 34 3.04 23.91 -7.38
N SER A 35 3.05 22.86 -8.19
CA SER A 35 2.04 21.79 -8.07
C SER A 35 2.40 20.91 -6.88
N ILE A 36 1.43 20.70 -6.01
CA ILE A 36 1.56 19.85 -4.82
C ILE A 36 0.43 18.84 -4.87
N GLN A 37 0.79 17.60 -5.15
CA GLN A 37 -0.16 16.48 -5.21
C GLN A 37 0.59 15.17 -4.95
N PRO A 38 -0.01 14.22 -4.22
CA PRO A 38 0.55 12.89 -4.08
C PRO A 38 0.34 12.09 -5.35
N ASP A 39 1.20 11.09 -5.53
CA ASP A 39 1.07 10.07 -6.58
C ASP A 39 1.69 8.77 -6.04
N ILE A 40 0.82 7.90 -5.52
CA ILE A 40 1.25 6.63 -4.92
C ILE A 40 1.29 5.55 -5.98
N VAL A 41 2.38 4.80 -5.99
CA VAL A 41 2.54 3.63 -6.85
C VAL A 41 2.88 2.40 -6.00
N ILE A 42 2.27 1.26 -6.34
CA ILE A 42 2.64 -0.04 -5.78
C ILE A 42 3.85 -0.53 -6.58
N ARG A 43 5.01 -0.60 -5.95
CA ARG A 43 6.27 -1.04 -6.59
C ARG A 43 6.38 -2.55 -6.63
N GLU A 44 6.02 -3.19 -5.53
CA GLU A 44 6.18 -4.63 -5.37
C GLU A 44 5.08 -5.20 -4.47
N LEU A 45 4.70 -6.43 -4.74
CA LEU A 45 3.83 -7.25 -3.92
C LEU A 45 4.50 -8.62 -3.75
N GLN A 46 4.67 -9.04 -2.51
CA GLN A 46 5.24 -10.33 -2.16
C GLN A 46 4.32 -11.05 -1.16
N LEU A 47 4.28 -12.38 -1.25
CA LEU A 47 3.64 -13.20 -0.23
C LEU A 47 4.63 -13.50 0.88
N GLY A 48 4.26 -13.29 2.13
CA GLY A 48 5.12 -13.59 3.27
C GLY A 48 5.57 -15.06 3.29
N ARG A 49 4.70 -16.00 2.87
CA ARG A 49 5.05 -17.43 2.75
C ARG A 49 6.19 -17.75 1.79
N ASN A 50 6.36 -16.94 0.75
CA ASN A 50 7.40 -17.10 -0.26
C ASN A 50 8.66 -16.30 0.09
N ASN A 51 8.53 -15.30 0.96
CA ASN A 51 9.59 -14.36 1.36
C ASN A 51 9.57 -14.18 2.90
N PRO A 52 9.75 -15.26 3.67
CA PRO A 52 9.64 -15.21 5.13
C PRO A 52 10.72 -14.31 5.79
N GLU A 53 11.86 -14.13 5.13
CA GLU A 53 12.96 -13.27 5.56
C GLU A 53 12.65 -11.77 5.45
N ASP A 54 11.69 -11.39 4.58
CA ASP A 54 11.26 -10.01 4.38
C ASP A 54 10.10 -9.62 5.31
N MET A 55 9.59 -10.59 6.09
CA MET A 55 8.56 -10.31 7.09
C MET A 55 9.17 -9.55 8.29
N PHE A 56 8.31 -8.82 8.99
CA PHE A 56 8.74 -8.10 10.19
C PHE A 56 9.23 -9.04 11.29
N GLU A 57 10.11 -8.51 12.14
CA GLU A 57 10.65 -9.25 13.30
C GLU A 57 9.52 -9.75 14.20
N ASP A 58 9.64 -10.97 14.70
CA ASP A 58 8.63 -11.67 15.51
C ASP A 58 7.32 -12.04 14.79
N ALA A 59 7.26 -12.00 13.46
CA ALA A 59 6.13 -12.53 12.71
C ALA A 59 5.95 -14.03 13.00
N GLY A 60 4.76 -14.41 13.50
CA GLY A 60 4.43 -15.82 13.74
C GLY A 60 4.15 -16.58 12.44
N ASN A 61 4.22 -17.92 12.46
CA ASN A 61 4.00 -18.76 11.28
C ASN A 61 2.67 -18.44 10.56
N PHE A 62 1.59 -18.23 11.28
CA PHE A 62 0.30 -17.88 10.68
C PHE A 62 0.38 -16.55 9.90
N THR A 63 1.02 -15.55 10.49
CA THR A 63 1.27 -14.24 9.85
C THR A 63 2.08 -14.40 8.57
N ILE A 64 3.22 -15.10 8.65
CA ILE A 64 4.10 -15.35 7.50
C ILE A 64 3.35 -16.07 6.37
N THR A 65 2.53 -17.06 6.70
CA THR A 65 1.81 -17.85 5.67
C THR A 65 0.57 -17.17 5.09
N SER A 66 0.05 -16.12 5.74
CA SER A 66 -1.25 -15.55 5.43
C SER A 66 -1.21 -14.09 4.98
N GLU A 67 -0.15 -13.37 5.34
CA GLU A 67 -0.03 -11.93 5.08
C GLU A 67 0.81 -11.63 3.83
N VAL A 68 0.71 -10.40 3.39
CA VAL A 68 1.33 -9.87 2.18
C VAL A 68 2.24 -8.70 2.55
N ILE A 69 3.35 -8.59 1.84
CA ILE A 69 4.31 -7.50 1.92
C ILE A 69 4.06 -6.61 0.69
N VAL A 70 3.81 -5.32 0.92
CA VAL A 70 3.55 -4.34 -0.15
C VAL A 70 4.56 -3.23 -0.07
N THR A 71 5.33 -3.01 -1.11
CA THR A 71 6.22 -1.86 -1.24
C THR A 71 5.53 -0.76 -2.03
N VAL A 72 5.42 0.43 -1.42
CA VAL A 72 4.80 1.61 -2.03
C VAL A 72 5.80 2.75 -2.11
N GLU A 73 5.66 3.59 -3.14
CA GLU A 73 6.43 4.82 -3.30
C GLU A 73 5.49 5.96 -3.65
N ASN A 74 5.75 7.14 -3.08
CA ASN A 74 5.11 8.37 -3.50
C ASN A 74 5.99 9.09 -4.52
N VAL A 75 5.65 8.97 -5.81
CA VAL A 75 6.35 9.65 -6.91
C VAL A 75 5.82 11.06 -7.17
N GLY A 76 4.83 11.49 -6.38
CA GLY A 76 4.25 12.82 -6.46
C GLY A 76 5.10 13.90 -5.80
N THR A 77 4.53 15.09 -5.73
CA THR A 77 5.17 16.32 -5.19
C THR A 77 4.63 16.74 -3.84
N GLY A 78 3.59 16.07 -3.35
CA GLY A 78 2.97 16.30 -2.05
C GLY A 78 2.86 15.01 -1.24
N PRO A 79 2.77 15.11 0.10
CA PRO A 79 2.61 13.94 0.96
C PRO A 79 1.22 13.31 0.83
N GLU A 80 1.13 11.99 0.99
CA GLU A 80 -0.11 11.23 1.11
C GLU A 80 -0.23 10.62 2.50
N ARG A 81 -1.47 10.34 2.90
CA ARG A 81 -1.79 9.52 4.04
C ARG A 81 -2.62 8.32 3.58
N LEU A 82 -2.00 7.15 3.57
CA LEU A 82 -2.66 5.89 3.27
C LEU A 82 -3.55 5.50 4.45
N ILE A 83 -4.82 5.22 4.19
CA ILE A 83 -5.84 4.96 5.21
C ILE A 83 -6.44 3.58 5.12
N GLU A 84 -6.34 2.90 3.95
CA GLU A 84 -6.85 1.55 3.79
C GLU A 84 -6.04 0.75 2.77
N LEU A 85 -5.82 -0.55 3.08
CA LEU A 85 -5.25 -1.56 2.19
C LEU A 85 -6.26 -2.68 2.01
N GLN A 86 -6.66 -2.92 0.76
CA GLN A 86 -7.70 -3.86 0.38
C GLN A 86 -7.17 -4.94 -0.57
N PHE A 87 -7.79 -6.12 -0.48
CA PHE A 87 -7.58 -7.24 -1.39
C PHE A 87 -8.95 -7.73 -1.87
N THR A 88 -9.20 -7.69 -3.17
CA THR A 88 -10.49 -8.11 -3.77
C THR A 88 -10.26 -9.12 -4.88
N GLY A 89 -11.29 -9.92 -5.22
CA GLY A 89 -11.18 -10.94 -6.26
C GLY A 89 -10.76 -12.31 -5.70
N ASP A 90 -9.99 -13.05 -6.48
CA ASP A 90 -9.67 -14.46 -6.21
C ASP A 90 -8.54 -14.62 -5.17
N VAL A 91 -8.76 -14.11 -3.97
CA VAL A 91 -7.92 -14.34 -2.78
C VAL A 91 -8.68 -15.18 -1.77
N PRO A 92 -8.01 -16.03 -0.96
CA PRO A 92 -8.68 -16.88 0.03
C PRO A 92 -9.59 -16.12 0.99
N ARG A 93 -9.21 -14.91 1.38
CA ARG A 93 -9.97 -14.07 2.32
C ARG A 93 -9.97 -12.62 1.82
N PRO A 94 -10.87 -12.27 0.90
CA PRO A 94 -11.01 -10.89 0.45
C PRO A 94 -11.29 -9.94 1.61
N THR A 95 -10.85 -8.71 1.46
CA THR A 95 -11.17 -7.66 2.43
C THR A 95 -12.68 -7.43 2.44
N PRO A 96 -13.33 -7.48 3.62
CA PRO A 96 -14.77 -7.23 3.71
C PRO A 96 -15.11 -5.77 3.39
N ASP A 97 -16.30 -5.51 2.85
CA ASP A 97 -16.78 -4.15 2.51
C ASP A 97 -16.76 -3.20 3.71
N GLU A 98 -16.96 -3.74 4.93
CA GLU A 98 -16.82 -2.98 6.19
C GLU A 98 -15.58 -3.48 6.94
N LEU A 99 -14.41 -2.97 6.57
CA LEU A 99 -13.16 -3.29 7.28
C LEU A 99 -13.07 -2.50 8.58
N SER A 100 -12.83 -3.19 9.69
CA SER A 100 -12.52 -2.53 10.96
C SER A 100 -11.04 -2.13 11.01
N GLY A 101 -10.75 -0.87 10.73
CA GLY A 101 -9.39 -0.30 10.67
C GLY A 101 -8.84 -0.24 9.26
N SER A 102 -7.58 0.17 9.11
CA SER A 102 -6.95 0.43 7.82
C SER A 102 -6.51 -0.81 7.04
N GLY A 103 -6.47 -1.98 7.65
CA GLY A 103 -5.84 -3.16 7.04
C GLY A 103 -4.33 -3.03 6.83
N ILE A 104 -3.71 -1.93 7.28
CA ILE A 104 -2.27 -1.65 7.14
C ILE A 104 -1.56 -1.92 8.46
N MET A 105 -0.44 -2.64 8.40
CA MET A 105 0.52 -2.76 9.49
C MET A 105 1.87 -2.24 9.01
N ALA A 106 2.43 -1.25 9.70
CA ALA A 106 3.75 -0.71 9.41
C ALA A 106 4.81 -1.28 10.37
N VAL A 107 6.01 -1.50 9.86
CA VAL A 107 7.14 -2.20 10.55
C VAL A 107 7.46 -1.61 11.93
N ASN A 108 7.33 -0.31 12.09
CA ASN A 108 7.77 0.39 13.31
C ASN A 108 6.67 0.58 14.35
N ARG A 109 5.51 -0.01 14.16
CA ARG A 109 4.40 0.05 15.12
C ARG A 109 3.70 -1.31 15.17
N PRO A 110 3.76 -2.04 16.28
CA PRO A 110 3.10 -3.33 16.41
C PRO A 110 1.57 -3.21 16.56
N VAL A 111 1.00 -2.13 16.05
CA VAL A 111 -0.44 -1.87 16.05
C VAL A 111 -0.95 -2.21 14.66
N ARG A 112 -1.67 -3.31 14.55
CA ARG A 112 -2.51 -3.61 13.40
C ARG A 112 -3.50 -2.47 13.24
N TYR A 113 -3.67 -1.96 11.99
CA TYR A 113 -4.60 -0.88 11.66
C TYR A 113 -4.05 0.54 11.90
N THR A 114 -2.96 0.86 11.26
CA THR A 114 -2.40 2.20 11.31
C THR A 114 -2.56 2.92 9.97
N GLU A 115 -2.77 4.22 10.03
CA GLU A 115 -2.58 5.09 8.88
C GLU A 115 -1.09 5.36 8.67
N LEU A 116 -0.65 5.48 7.42
CA LEU A 116 0.74 5.76 7.09
C LEU A 116 0.88 7.04 6.27
N ASN A 117 1.71 7.96 6.74
CA ASN A 117 2.11 9.12 5.94
C ASN A 117 3.30 8.74 5.05
N VAL A 118 3.19 9.09 3.76
CA VAL A 118 4.21 8.84 2.73
C VAL A 118 4.56 10.18 2.09
N GLY A 119 5.74 10.71 2.42
CA GLY A 119 6.25 11.96 1.84
C GLY A 119 6.67 11.82 0.39
N PRO A 120 6.84 12.93 -0.36
CA PRO A 120 7.35 12.92 -1.73
C PRO A 120 8.71 12.23 -1.83
N GLY A 121 8.83 11.24 -2.74
CA GLY A 121 10.03 10.45 -2.95
C GLY A 121 10.31 9.40 -1.87
N GLU A 122 9.42 9.23 -0.89
CA GLU A 122 9.56 8.19 0.13
C GLU A 122 9.03 6.84 -0.38
N THR A 123 9.75 5.79 0.02
CA THR A 123 9.35 4.38 -0.19
C THR A 123 9.10 3.74 1.17
N HIS A 124 8.01 3.01 1.30
CA HIS A 124 7.65 2.30 2.52
C HIS A 124 7.25 0.86 2.24
N THR A 125 7.62 -0.03 3.16
CA THR A 125 7.11 -1.41 3.19
C THR A 125 5.94 -1.48 4.17
N LEU A 126 4.83 -2.02 3.70
CA LEU A 126 3.61 -2.28 4.45
C LEU A 126 3.40 -3.79 4.55
N TYR A 127 2.75 -4.21 5.63
CA TYR A 127 2.23 -5.58 5.74
C TYR A 127 0.71 -5.52 5.80
N SER A 128 0.05 -6.54 5.26
CA SER A 128 -1.40 -6.61 5.38
C SER A 128 -1.78 -6.89 6.85
N GLY A 129 -2.56 -6.00 7.45
CA GLY A 129 -3.15 -6.23 8.78
C GLY A 129 -4.28 -7.26 8.74
N THR A 130 -4.77 -7.61 7.55
CA THR A 130 -5.65 -8.73 7.24
C THR A 130 -4.83 -9.94 6.81
N SER A 131 -5.46 -11.10 6.69
CA SER A 131 -4.79 -12.33 6.25
C SER A 131 -5.35 -12.80 4.91
N PRO A 132 -5.11 -12.08 3.79
CA PRO A 132 -5.74 -12.35 2.51
C PRO A 132 -5.45 -13.75 1.97
N PHE A 133 -4.28 -14.31 2.29
CA PHE A 133 -3.86 -15.66 1.89
C PHE A 133 -3.93 -16.68 3.05
N GLY A 134 -4.89 -16.50 3.96
CA GLY A 134 -5.11 -17.43 5.07
C GLY A 134 -5.57 -18.83 4.60
N PRO A 135 -5.48 -19.84 5.49
CA PRO A 135 -5.65 -21.25 5.14
C PRO A 135 -7.10 -21.69 4.86
N ASN A 136 -8.07 -20.80 5.08
CA ASN A 136 -9.49 -21.11 4.86
C ASN A 136 -10.08 -20.14 3.83
N SER A 137 -10.89 -20.67 2.91
CA SER A 137 -11.56 -19.87 1.89
C SER A 137 -12.87 -20.51 1.48
N ASP A 138 -13.85 -19.63 1.19
CA ASP A 138 -15.07 -19.99 0.46
C ASP A 138 -15.02 -19.50 -1.01
N VAL A 139 -13.92 -18.84 -1.40
CA VAL A 139 -13.76 -18.17 -2.71
C VAL A 139 -12.86 -18.98 -3.62
N VAL A 140 -11.72 -19.44 -3.11
CA VAL A 140 -10.71 -20.15 -3.90
C VAL A 140 -10.40 -21.53 -3.31
N SER A 141 -9.92 -22.44 -4.15
CA SER A 141 -9.43 -23.75 -3.75
C SER A 141 -8.02 -23.98 -4.24
N CYS A 142 -7.25 -24.76 -3.47
CA CYS A 142 -5.96 -25.27 -3.89
C CYS A 142 -6.14 -26.72 -4.33
N THR A 143 -5.74 -27.06 -5.55
CA THR A 143 -5.85 -28.41 -6.10
C THR A 143 -4.52 -28.87 -6.69
N PRO A 144 -4.26 -30.20 -6.77
CA PRO A 144 -3.02 -30.72 -7.38
C PRO A 144 -2.84 -30.32 -8.85
N GLU A 145 -3.93 -30.15 -9.59
CA GLU A 145 -3.94 -29.72 -10.99
C GLU A 145 -3.64 -28.21 -11.13
N GLY A 146 -3.78 -27.48 -10.04
CA GLY A 146 -3.69 -26.03 -10.00
C GLY A 146 -4.98 -25.32 -10.38
N THR A 147 -5.26 -24.20 -9.70
CA THR A 147 -6.32 -23.26 -10.05
C THR A 147 -5.71 -21.87 -10.24
N SER A 148 -6.25 -21.10 -11.19
CA SER A 148 -5.79 -19.74 -11.47
C SER A 148 -6.93 -18.76 -11.29
N GLY A 149 -6.57 -17.54 -10.94
CA GLY A 149 -7.51 -16.45 -10.76
C GLY A 149 -6.82 -15.09 -10.89
N GLN A 150 -7.58 -14.05 -10.59
CA GLN A 150 -7.09 -12.67 -10.57
C GLN A 150 -7.57 -11.97 -9.31
N PHE A 151 -6.73 -11.09 -8.77
CA PHE A 151 -7.09 -10.26 -7.65
C PHE A 151 -6.53 -8.84 -7.80
N THR A 152 -7.12 -7.91 -7.07
CA THR A 152 -6.71 -6.52 -7.04
C THR A 152 -6.25 -6.15 -5.64
N VAL A 153 -5.13 -5.44 -5.57
CA VAL A 153 -4.67 -4.72 -4.39
C VAL A 153 -5.07 -3.27 -4.53
N GLY A 154 -5.83 -2.76 -3.57
CA GLY A 154 -6.25 -1.36 -3.50
C GLY A 154 -5.60 -0.66 -2.31
N LEU A 155 -5.10 0.56 -2.54
CA LEU A 155 -4.60 1.46 -1.51
C LEU A 155 -5.39 2.76 -1.55
N GLU A 156 -6.13 3.07 -0.49
CA GLU A 156 -6.87 4.32 -0.37
C GLU A 156 -6.00 5.41 0.26
N GLY A 157 -5.96 6.58 -0.42
CA GLY A 157 -5.31 7.79 0.04
C GLY A 157 -6.31 8.83 0.54
N ASN A 158 -5.99 9.47 1.66
CA ASN A 158 -6.85 10.50 2.24
C ASN A 158 -6.71 11.87 1.55
N VAL A 159 -5.55 12.18 0.97
CA VAL A 159 -5.28 13.47 0.32
C VAL A 159 -5.75 13.44 -1.14
N ALA A 160 -5.38 12.41 -1.90
CA ALA A 160 -5.83 12.24 -3.28
C ALA A 160 -7.31 11.87 -3.39
N HIS A 161 -7.95 11.43 -2.30
CA HIS A 161 -9.33 10.94 -2.28
C HIS A 161 -9.63 9.89 -3.34
N GLY A 162 -8.69 8.97 -3.53
CA GLY A 162 -8.79 7.91 -4.53
C GLY A 162 -8.12 6.62 -4.09
N VAL A 163 -8.48 5.54 -4.78
CA VAL A 163 -7.87 4.22 -4.58
C VAL A 163 -6.87 4.01 -5.72
N VAL A 164 -5.63 3.69 -5.35
CA VAL A 164 -4.63 3.17 -6.28
C VAL A 164 -4.80 1.67 -6.36
N GLU A 165 -5.09 1.16 -7.56
CA GLU A 165 -5.34 -0.26 -7.78
C GLU A 165 -4.26 -0.89 -8.65
N GLN A 166 -3.89 -2.14 -8.31
CA GLN A 166 -3.01 -2.97 -9.11
C GLN A 166 -3.55 -4.39 -9.18
N GLU A 167 -3.75 -4.88 -10.40
CA GLU A 167 -4.19 -6.25 -10.66
C GLU A 167 -3.02 -7.24 -10.70
N TYR A 168 -3.29 -8.45 -10.21
CA TYR A 168 -2.37 -9.58 -10.21
C TYR A 168 -3.06 -10.85 -10.67
N ASN A 169 -2.34 -11.66 -11.45
CA ASN A 169 -2.68 -13.05 -11.70
C ASN A 169 -2.19 -13.88 -10.51
N VAL A 170 -2.95 -14.90 -10.13
CA VAL A 170 -2.60 -15.80 -9.04
C VAL A 170 -2.82 -17.25 -9.46
N THR A 171 -1.93 -18.14 -9.01
CA THR A 171 -2.06 -19.59 -9.20
C THR A 171 -1.92 -20.28 -7.85
N TYR A 172 -2.82 -21.22 -7.58
CA TYR A 172 -2.86 -22.04 -6.38
C TYR A 172 -2.65 -23.50 -6.76
N GLN A 173 -1.61 -24.16 -6.24
CA GLN A 173 -1.31 -25.56 -6.53
C GLN A 173 -0.93 -26.33 -5.27
N GLY A 174 -1.61 -27.43 -4.98
CA GLY A 174 -1.39 -28.25 -3.80
C GLY A 174 -2.63 -29.06 -3.43
N GLU A 175 -2.61 -29.72 -2.27
CA GLU A 175 -3.73 -30.53 -1.81
C GLU A 175 -4.78 -29.69 -1.08
N ASP A 176 -4.35 -28.68 -0.34
CA ASP A 176 -5.22 -27.73 0.38
C ASP A 176 -4.54 -26.36 0.55
N LEU A 177 -5.25 -25.36 1.07
CA LEU A 177 -4.72 -23.99 1.23
C LEU A 177 -3.62 -23.87 2.30
N THR A 178 -3.46 -24.85 3.18
CA THR A 178 -2.41 -24.84 4.20
C THR A 178 -1.04 -25.10 3.57
N ASP A 179 -0.98 -26.11 2.67
CA ASP A 179 0.22 -26.54 1.98
C ASP A 179 0.24 -26.04 0.51
N CYS A 180 -0.58 -25.05 0.20
CA CYS A 180 -0.70 -24.50 -1.14
C CYS A 180 0.56 -23.75 -1.57
N GLN A 181 1.10 -24.11 -2.71
CA GLN A 181 2.05 -23.26 -3.42
C GLN A 181 1.26 -22.15 -4.13
N ILE A 182 1.54 -20.90 -3.80
CA ILE A 182 0.86 -19.74 -4.37
C ILE A 182 1.89 -18.90 -5.13
N THR A 183 1.61 -18.66 -6.41
CA THR A 183 2.41 -17.80 -7.26
C THR A 183 1.58 -16.60 -7.69
N ILE A 184 2.17 -15.40 -7.64
CA ILE A 184 1.55 -14.16 -8.07
C ILE A 184 2.42 -13.48 -9.13
N GLU A 185 1.78 -12.86 -10.11
CA GLU A 185 2.42 -12.09 -11.17
C GLU A 185 1.58 -10.85 -11.45
N ARG A 186 2.21 -9.71 -11.75
CA ARG A 186 1.49 -8.50 -12.14
C ARG A 186 0.73 -8.73 -13.44
N ALA A 187 -0.54 -8.35 -13.52
CA ALA A 187 -1.42 -8.73 -14.63
C ALA A 187 -1.09 -8.06 -15.98
N ASN A 188 -0.34 -6.94 -15.99
CA ASN A 188 -0.09 -6.13 -17.18
C ASN A 188 1.40 -5.92 -17.49
N GLU A 189 2.24 -6.89 -17.15
CA GLU A 189 3.66 -6.91 -17.59
C GLU A 189 3.89 -7.87 -18.74
#